data_aa2ad7654b34da934b2b4d58990c88a9
#
_entry.id   aa2ad7654b34da934b2b4d58990c88a9
#
_cell.length_a   1.000
_cell.length_b   1.000
_cell.length_c   1.000
_cell.angle_alpha   90.00
_cell.angle_beta   90.00
_cell.angle_gamma   90.00
#
_symmetry.space_group_name_H-M   'P 1'
#
loop_
_entity.id
_entity.type
_entity.pdbx_description
1 polymer ?
#
loop_
_entity_poly.entity_id
_entity_poly.type
_entity_poly.pdbx_seq_one_letter_code
_entity_poly.pdbx_strand_id
1 'polypeptide(L)'
;MRIFSGIQPTGSKHLGNLIGAIRGWVEGQDRGEAIYCLVDLHAITVPYDPARLRETVLDTAAILLAAGLDPERCVLFRQSDVPEHTELTWLLQAVTAYGDLQRMTQFKEKSAQQKELVSAGIFNYPVLQAADVLAYNADEVPVGDDQRQHLELARDVAQRFNARFGDTFVVPEHRIPSVGARIMDLQDPAKKMSTTAESDAGVIRVLDDPKIVEKKVKSAVTDSGSEIVRSPDKPGITNLIDILAVIRGVEPSAIESEFDGSGYGQFKTAVAEEVVAYLAPVRERYEALRPDEAHLHAILHAGAEKAHAIAHETVAVARDRMGVGPPS
;
A
#
# COMPACT_ATOMS: atom_id res chain seq x y z
N MET A 1 -16.43 -2.54 13.38
CA MET A 1 -15.07 -2.95 13.00
C MET A 1 -14.42 -1.81 12.25
N ARG A 2 -13.27 -1.36 12.72
CA ARG A 2 -12.51 -0.27 12.10
C ARG A 2 -11.31 -0.82 11.37
N ILE A 3 -11.13 -0.40 10.12
CA ILE A 3 -10.06 -0.86 9.22
C ILE A 3 -9.14 0.31 8.96
N PHE A 4 -7.84 0.13 9.17
CA PHE A 4 -6.83 1.15 8.80
C PHE A 4 -5.84 0.59 7.79
N SER A 5 -5.50 1.38 6.79
CA SER A 5 -4.35 1.06 5.92
C SER A 5 -3.71 2.34 5.36
N GLY A 6 -2.41 2.27 5.09
CA GLY A 6 -1.64 3.39 4.56
C GLY A 6 -0.93 3.04 3.26
N ILE A 7 -0.83 4.01 2.35
CA ILE A 7 -0.06 3.89 1.12
C ILE A 7 0.92 5.05 1.00
N GLN A 8 2.19 4.74 0.75
CA GLN A 8 3.18 5.78 0.50
C GLN A 8 2.91 6.45 -0.85
N PRO A 9 2.85 7.80 -0.89
CA PRO A 9 2.68 8.55 -2.13
C PRO A 9 4.01 8.71 -2.87
N THR A 10 4.75 7.60 -3.05
CA THR A 10 6.04 7.58 -3.72
C THR A 10 5.97 6.76 -5.00
N GLY A 11 6.62 7.24 -6.05
CA GLY A 11 6.64 6.59 -7.35
C GLY A 11 5.27 6.47 -8.01
N SER A 12 5.23 6.01 -9.25
CA SER A 12 3.99 5.78 -9.98
C SER A 12 3.39 4.44 -9.56
N LYS A 13 2.10 4.40 -9.26
CA LYS A 13 1.40 3.16 -8.90
C LYS A 13 1.39 2.20 -10.09
N HIS A 14 1.59 0.93 -9.82
CA HIS A 14 1.66 -0.13 -10.82
C HIS A 14 0.54 -1.17 -10.64
N LEU A 15 0.36 -2.04 -11.62
CA LEU A 15 -0.67 -3.08 -11.63
C LEU A 15 -0.69 -3.90 -10.34
N GLY A 16 0.49 -4.25 -9.80
CA GLY A 16 0.60 -4.96 -8.53
C GLY A 16 0.07 -4.19 -7.32
N ASN A 17 0.15 -2.84 -7.32
CA ASN A 17 -0.49 -2.02 -6.28
C ASN A 17 -2.01 -2.02 -6.45
N LEU A 18 -2.48 -1.90 -7.70
CA LEU A 18 -3.92 -1.85 -7.99
C LEU A 18 -4.61 -3.17 -7.60
N ILE A 19 -4.05 -4.30 -8.02
CA ILE A 19 -4.60 -5.64 -7.74
C ILE A 19 -4.39 -6.03 -6.28
N GLY A 20 -3.20 -5.78 -5.73
CA GLY A 20 -2.81 -6.30 -4.40
C GLY A 20 -3.36 -5.50 -3.23
N ALA A 21 -3.38 -4.16 -3.31
CA ALA A 21 -3.76 -3.30 -2.20
C ALA A 21 -5.03 -2.49 -2.49
N ILE A 22 -5.03 -1.72 -3.60
CA ILE A 22 -6.08 -0.72 -3.87
C ILE A 22 -7.45 -1.39 -4.06
N ARG A 23 -7.52 -2.51 -4.78
CA ARG A 23 -8.75 -3.30 -4.90
C ARG A 23 -9.28 -3.75 -3.54
N GLY A 24 -8.39 -4.23 -2.66
CA GLY A 24 -8.77 -4.62 -1.31
C GLY A 24 -9.29 -3.46 -0.46
N TRP A 25 -8.83 -2.22 -0.72
CA TRP A 25 -9.35 -1.02 -0.08
C TRP A 25 -10.75 -0.67 -0.60
N VAL A 26 -10.96 -0.75 -1.92
CA VAL A 26 -12.30 -0.53 -2.51
C VAL A 26 -13.32 -1.52 -1.95
N GLU A 27 -12.95 -2.79 -1.85
CA GLU A 27 -13.80 -3.82 -1.23
C GLU A 27 -13.96 -3.62 0.29
N GLY A 28 -12.92 -3.08 0.95
CA GLY A 28 -12.88 -2.87 2.39
C GLY A 28 -13.84 -1.81 2.89
N GLN A 29 -14.15 -0.79 2.08
CA GLN A 29 -15.09 0.29 2.46
C GLN A 29 -16.53 -0.20 2.71
N ASP A 30 -16.88 -1.42 2.29
CA ASP A 30 -18.19 -2.05 2.54
C ASP A 30 -18.23 -2.89 3.81
N ARG A 31 -17.07 -3.12 4.47
CA ARG A 31 -16.96 -4.07 5.57
C ARG A 31 -16.98 -3.43 6.95
N GLY A 32 -16.76 -2.12 7.03
CA GLY A 32 -16.67 -1.38 8.29
C GLY A 32 -16.28 0.07 8.10
N GLU A 33 -15.91 0.74 9.19
CA GLU A 33 -15.36 2.09 9.16
C GLU A 33 -13.94 2.03 8.58
N ALA A 34 -13.81 2.35 7.31
CA ALA A 34 -12.54 2.27 6.58
C ALA A 34 -11.81 3.61 6.62
N ILE A 35 -10.55 3.58 7.04
CA ILE A 35 -9.67 4.74 7.18
C ILE A 35 -8.41 4.48 6.35
N TYR A 36 -8.22 5.29 5.31
CA TYR A 36 -7.11 5.16 4.36
C TYR A 36 -6.24 6.41 4.35
N CYS A 37 -4.95 6.22 4.55
CA CYS A 37 -3.98 7.28 4.75
C CYS A 37 -2.94 7.33 3.64
N LEU A 38 -2.73 8.52 3.07
CA LEU A 38 -1.57 8.82 2.24
C LEU A 38 -0.40 9.18 3.18
N VAL A 39 0.50 8.21 3.40
CA VAL A 39 1.54 8.33 4.44
C VAL A 39 2.77 9.08 3.94
N ASP A 40 2.62 10.38 3.76
CA ASP A 40 3.65 11.30 3.25
C ASP A 40 4.80 11.53 4.25
N LEU A 41 4.55 11.44 5.56
CA LEU A 41 5.61 11.51 6.57
C LEU A 41 6.56 10.31 6.52
N HIS A 42 6.09 9.14 6.09
CA HIS A 42 6.98 8.01 5.83
C HIS A 42 7.86 8.25 4.59
N ALA A 43 7.34 8.97 3.60
CA ALA A 43 8.07 9.24 2.37
C ALA A 43 9.31 10.11 2.59
N ILE A 44 9.31 11.01 3.59
CA ILE A 44 10.43 11.91 3.89
C ILE A 44 11.58 11.25 4.66
N THR A 45 11.46 9.98 5.04
CA THR A 45 12.52 9.23 5.74
C THR A 45 13.70 8.86 4.85
N VAL A 46 13.52 8.96 3.54
CA VAL A 46 14.53 8.74 2.50
C VAL A 46 14.69 10.02 1.66
N PRO A 47 15.80 10.19 0.90
CA PRO A 47 15.96 11.36 0.02
C PRO A 47 14.77 11.51 -0.94
N TYR A 48 14.23 12.71 -1.04
CA TYR A 48 13.06 13.04 -1.86
C TYR A 48 13.14 14.46 -2.42
N ASP A 49 12.37 14.74 -3.46
CA ASP A 49 12.12 16.08 -3.97
C ASP A 49 10.80 16.61 -3.41
N PRO A 50 10.78 17.76 -2.70
CA PRO A 50 9.57 18.29 -2.08
C PRO A 50 8.45 18.65 -3.07
N ALA A 51 8.81 19.16 -4.27
CA ALA A 51 7.81 19.49 -5.29
C ALA A 51 7.18 18.21 -5.84
N ARG A 52 8.03 17.22 -6.14
CA ARG A 52 7.57 15.92 -6.62
C ARG A 52 6.72 15.17 -5.59
N LEU A 53 7.03 15.28 -4.30
CA LEU A 53 6.22 14.66 -3.24
C LEU A 53 4.79 15.24 -3.23
N ARG A 54 4.63 16.57 -3.35
CA ARG A 54 3.31 17.20 -3.41
C ARG A 54 2.49 16.68 -4.59
N GLU A 55 3.10 16.60 -5.78
CA GLU A 55 2.47 16.05 -6.98
C GLU A 55 2.05 14.60 -6.78
N THR A 56 2.95 13.75 -6.25
CA THR A 56 2.66 12.32 -6.09
C THR A 56 1.62 12.03 -5.01
N VAL A 57 1.43 12.92 -4.02
CA VAL A 57 0.29 12.85 -3.08
C VAL A 57 -1.02 13.00 -3.85
N LEU A 58 -1.15 14.03 -4.69
CA LEU A 58 -2.37 14.28 -5.48
C LEU A 58 -2.58 13.19 -6.54
N ASP A 59 -1.51 12.73 -7.22
CA ASP A 59 -1.57 11.62 -8.16
C ASP A 59 -2.08 10.35 -7.48
N THR A 60 -1.58 10.06 -6.25
CA THR A 60 -2.02 8.88 -5.51
C THR A 60 -3.48 9.01 -5.08
N ALA A 61 -3.91 10.16 -4.57
CA ALA A 61 -5.32 10.42 -4.22
C ALA A 61 -6.23 10.23 -5.44
N ALA A 62 -5.88 10.84 -6.58
CA ALA A 62 -6.64 10.71 -7.82
C ALA A 62 -6.72 9.26 -8.31
N ILE A 63 -5.63 8.49 -8.24
CA ILE A 63 -5.63 7.05 -8.60
C ILE A 63 -6.55 6.25 -7.67
N LEU A 64 -6.53 6.50 -6.37
CA LEU A 64 -7.39 5.80 -5.41
C LEU A 64 -8.87 6.06 -5.67
N LEU A 65 -9.25 7.33 -5.88
CA LEU A 65 -10.61 7.72 -6.24
C LEU A 65 -11.02 7.13 -7.60
N ALA A 66 -10.14 7.20 -8.59
CA ALA A 66 -10.37 6.62 -9.92
C ALA A 66 -10.54 5.10 -9.87
N ALA A 67 -9.87 4.42 -8.96
CA ALA A 67 -10.00 2.98 -8.74
C ALA A 67 -11.30 2.59 -8.02
N GLY A 68 -12.04 3.56 -7.45
CA GLY A 68 -13.35 3.33 -6.84
C GLY A 68 -13.44 3.59 -5.33
N LEU A 69 -12.44 4.21 -4.72
CA LEU A 69 -12.62 4.72 -3.36
C LEU A 69 -13.62 5.87 -3.38
N ASP A 70 -14.56 5.83 -2.44
CA ASP A 70 -15.61 6.81 -2.26
C ASP A 70 -15.39 7.55 -0.92
N PRO A 71 -15.08 8.86 -0.93
CA PRO A 71 -14.83 9.63 0.28
C PRO A 71 -16.08 9.83 1.17
N GLU A 72 -17.29 9.48 0.65
CA GLU A 72 -18.51 9.42 1.47
C GLU A 72 -18.61 8.10 2.25
N ARG A 73 -17.89 7.05 1.83
CA ARG A 73 -17.92 5.69 2.40
C ARG A 73 -16.67 5.34 3.20
N CYS A 74 -15.60 6.11 3.02
CA CYS A 74 -14.36 5.92 3.77
C CYS A 74 -13.76 7.27 4.17
N VAL A 75 -12.82 7.24 5.11
CA VAL A 75 -11.99 8.39 5.46
C VAL A 75 -10.71 8.29 4.63
N LEU A 76 -10.52 9.22 3.68
CA LEU A 76 -9.29 9.32 2.87
C LEU A 76 -8.59 10.64 3.18
N PHE A 77 -7.36 10.59 3.67
CA PHE A 77 -6.64 11.79 4.09
C PHE A 77 -5.12 11.66 3.89
N ARG A 78 -4.43 12.80 4.00
CA ARG A 78 -2.97 12.89 4.01
C ARG A 78 -2.47 12.89 5.46
N GLN A 79 -1.49 12.06 5.77
CA GLN A 79 -0.96 11.85 7.12
C GLN A 79 -0.48 13.15 7.79
N SER A 80 0.22 14.00 7.05
CA SER A 80 0.73 15.26 7.58
C SER A 80 -0.33 16.30 7.95
N ASP A 81 -1.59 16.09 7.54
CA ASP A 81 -2.72 16.95 7.91
C ASP A 81 -3.29 16.63 9.31
N VAL A 82 -2.83 15.51 9.92
CA VAL A 82 -3.29 15.04 11.25
C VAL A 82 -2.10 14.95 12.20
N PRO A 83 -1.84 16.01 13.00
CA PRO A 83 -0.66 16.08 13.89
C PRO A 83 -0.56 14.96 14.93
N GLU A 84 -1.68 14.36 15.28
CA GLU A 84 -1.77 13.27 16.25
C GLU A 84 -0.88 12.09 15.90
N HIS A 85 -0.62 11.82 14.64
CA HIS A 85 0.31 10.78 14.20
C HIS A 85 1.72 11.02 14.76
N THR A 86 2.19 12.25 14.69
CA THR A 86 3.53 12.61 15.18
C THR A 86 3.58 12.73 16.69
N GLU A 87 2.54 13.26 17.33
CA GLU A 87 2.44 13.34 18.77
C GLU A 87 2.40 11.93 19.39
N LEU A 88 1.51 11.06 18.86
CA LEU A 88 1.42 9.69 19.35
C LEU A 88 2.73 8.92 19.12
N THR A 89 3.40 9.14 18.00
CA THR A 89 4.74 8.57 17.76
C THR A 89 5.69 8.89 18.90
N TRP A 90 5.72 10.14 19.34
CA TRP A 90 6.59 10.55 20.45
C TRP A 90 6.21 9.85 21.75
N LEU A 91 4.93 9.76 22.08
CA LEU A 91 4.45 9.07 23.28
C LEU A 91 4.80 7.57 23.25
N LEU A 92 4.59 6.92 22.08
CA LEU A 92 4.88 5.49 21.91
C LEU A 92 6.38 5.18 21.93
N GLN A 93 7.25 6.10 21.52
CA GLN A 93 8.70 5.92 21.65
C GLN A 93 9.13 5.69 23.11
N ALA A 94 8.42 6.28 24.09
CA ALA A 94 8.72 6.08 25.50
C ALA A 94 8.46 4.65 26.02
N VAL A 95 7.71 3.85 25.26
CA VAL A 95 7.39 2.44 25.58
C VAL A 95 7.91 1.45 24.54
N THR A 96 8.55 1.94 23.48
CA THR A 96 9.17 1.09 22.44
C THR A 96 10.59 0.73 22.84
N ALA A 97 10.89 -0.57 22.87
CA ALA A 97 12.23 -1.01 23.21
C ALA A 97 13.20 -0.76 22.03
N TYR A 98 14.36 -0.17 22.33
CA TYR A 98 15.42 0.07 21.35
C TYR A 98 15.82 -1.20 20.57
N GLY A 99 15.91 -2.34 21.27
CA GLY A 99 16.25 -3.61 20.66
C GLY A 99 15.20 -4.13 19.66
N ASP A 100 13.91 -3.74 19.81
CA ASP A 100 12.87 -4.11 18.85
C ASP A 100 13.13 -3.40 17.50
N LEU A 101 13.44 -2.10 17.55
CA LEU A 101 13.77 -1.32 16.35
C LEU A 101 15.07 -1.81 15.67
N GLN A 102 16.08 -2.20 16.42
CA GLN A 102 17.31 -2.76 15.87
C GLN A 102 17.10 -4.08 15.12
N ARG A 103 16.09 -4.85 15.49
CA ARG A 103 15.77 -6.14 14.84
C ARG A 103 14.95 -6.01 13.58
N MET A 104 14.42 -4.80 13.27
CA MET A 104 13.62 -4.58 12.06
C MET A 104 14.42 -4.86 10.79
N THR A 105 13.93 -5.79 9.97
CA THR A 105 14.60 -6.22 8.73
C THR A 105 14.72 -5.07 7.73
N GLN A 106 13.64 -4.32 7.53
CA GLN A 106 13.62 -3.19 6.61
C GLN A 106 14.56 -2.04 7.01
N PHE A 107 14.83 -1.85 8.31
CA PHE A 107 15.86 -0.91 8.75
C PHE A 107 17.23 -1.30 8.19
N LYS A 108 17.60 -2.58 8.28
CA LYS A 108 18.88 -3.08 7.79
C LYS A 108 19.00 -2.93 6.27
N GLU A 109 17.94 -3.24 5.53
CA GLU A 109 17.90 -3.13 4.07
C GLU A 109 17.98 -1.67 3.60
N LYS A 110 17.14 -0.80 4.15
CA LYS A 110 17.10 0.63 3.77
C LYS A 110 18.36 1.38 4.19
N SER A 111 18.93 1.08 5.36
CA SER A 111 20.18 1.70 5.80
C SER A 111 21.38 1.29 4.95
N ALA A 112 21.41 0.05 4.45
CA ALA A 112 22.44 -0.42 3.53
C ALA A 112 22.39 0.29 2.15
N GLN A 113 21.22 0.78 1.74
CA GLN A 113 21.03 1.51 0.50
C GLN A 113 21.38 3.00 0.61
N GLN A 114 21.42 3.56 1.83
CA GLN A 114 21.77 4.97 2.06
C GLN A 114 23.27 5.13 2.28
N LYS A 115 23.96 5.70 1.29
CA LYS A 115 25.43 5.88 1.32
C LYS A 115 25.89 7.13 2.08
N GLU A 116 25.05 8.18 2.14
CA GLU A 116 25.47 9.49 2.65
C GLU A 116 24.95 9.77 4.06
N LEU A 117 23.69 9.46 4.35
CA LEU A 117 23.07 9.72 5.63
C LEU A 117 22.03 8.65 5.97
N VAL A 118 22.27 7.88 7.02
CA VAL A 118 21.24 7.04 7.64
C VAL A 118 20.51 7.90 8.67
N SER A 119 19.31 8.39 8.33
CA SER A 119 18.56 9.28 9.20
C SER A 119 17.96 8.55 10.41
N ALA A 120 17.75 9.27 11.53
CA ALA A 120 16.98 8.76 12.65
C ALA A 120 15.53 8.39 12.24
N GLY A 121 14.99 9.04 11.20
CA GLY A 121 13.69 8.72 10.64
C GLY A 121 13.58 7.27 10.15
N ILE A 122 14.62 6.74 9.48
CA ILE A 122 14.67 5.34 9.05
C ILE A 122 14.69 4.36 10.23
N PHE A 123 15.26 4.76 11.36
CA PHE A 123 15.26 3.94 12.56
C PHE A 123 13.90 3.98 13.29
N ASN A 124 13.26 5.14 13.31
CA ASN A 124 12.05 5.39 14.10
C ASN A 124 10.73 5.24 13.34
N TYR A 125 10.73 5.17 11.98
CA TYR A 125 9.47 5.07 11.22
C TYR A 125 8.57 3.88 11.62
N PRO A 126 9.06 2.74 12.15
CA PRO A 126 8.17 1.68 12.62
C PRO A 126 7.29 2.11 13.79
N VAL A 127 7.76 3.07 14.63
CA VAL A 127 6.94 3.66 15.70
C VAL A 127 5.88 4.61 15.13
N LEU A 128 6.21 5.38 14.08
CA LEU A 128 5.23 6.19 13.36
C LEU A 128 4.16 5.29 12.73
N GLN A 129 4.54 4.16 12.13
CA GLN A 129 3.57 3.21 11.60
C GLN A 129 2.69 2.58 12.69
N ALA A 130 3.25 2.30 13.87
CA ALA A 130 2.44 1.88 15.02
C ALA A 130 1.46 2.99 15.45
N ALA A 131 1.90 4.25 15.49
CA ALA A 131 1.06 5.39 15.80
C ALA A 131 -0.08 5.57 14.77
N ASP A 132 0.21 5.38 13.47
CA ASP A 132 -0.78 5.45 12.39
C ASP A 132 -1.96 4.49 12.64
N VAL A 133 -1.67 3.29 13.10
CA VAL A 133 -2.68 2.26 13.39
C VAL A 133 -3.39 2.51 14.72
N LEU A 134 -2.63 2.79 15.76
CA LEU A 134 -3.14 2.89 17.14
C LEU A 134 -3.92 4.18 17.39
N ALA A 135 -3.64 5.27 16.66
CA ALA A 135 -4.41 6.53 16.74
C ALA A 135 -5.89 6.32 16.47
N TYR A 136 -6.23 5.33 15.65
CA TYR A 136 -7.60 5.03 15.26
C TYR A 136 -8.20 3.84 15.99
N ASN A 137 -7.47 3.19 16.89
CA ASN A 137 -7.91 1.94 17.52
C ASN A 137 -8.43 0.94 16.48
N ALA A 138 -7.67 0.74 15.39
CA ALA A 138 -8.07 -0.13 14.30
C ALA A 138 -8.13 -1.59 14.76
N ASP A 139 -9.23 -2.26 14.43
CA ASP A 139 -9.40 -3.69 14.67
C ASP A 139 -8.60 -4.52 13.68
N GLU A 140 -8.59 -4.08 12.41
CA GLU A 140 -7.99 -4.81 11.29
C GLU A 140 -7.06 -3.89 10.46
N VAL A 141 -5.90 -4.42 10.12
CA VAL A 141 -4.94 -3.76 9.23
C VAL A 141 -4.62 -4.68 8.05
N PRO A 142 -5.21 -4.43 6.86
CA PRO A 142 -4.88 -5.17 5.65
C PRO A 142 -3.50 -4.76 5.16
N VAL A 143 -2.54 -5.67 5.26
CA VAL A 143 -1.14 -5.45 4.87
C VAL A 143 -0.57 -6.62 4.08
N GLY A 144 0.42 -6.34 3.24
CA GLY A 144 1.24 -7.37 2.63
C GLY A 144 2.12 -8.09 3.68
N ASP A 145 2.56 -9.29 3.36
CA ASP A 145 3.38 -10.09 4.26
C ASP A 145 4.71 -9.40 4.67
N ASP A 146 5.23 -8.52 3.82
CA ASP A 146 6.40 -7.68 4.10
C ASP A 146 6.18 -6.67 5.23
N GLN A 147 4.93 -6.38 5.61
CA GLN A 147 4.56 -5.48 6.71
C GLN A 147 4.24 -6.21 8.01
N ARG A 148 4.28 -7.55 8.02
CA ARG A 148 3.96 -8.36 9.22
C ARG A 148 4.78 -7.92 10.45
N GLN A 149 6.10 -7.76 10.30
CA GLN A 149 6.98 -7.38 11.41
C GLN A 149 6.65 -6.00 12.00
N HIS A 150 6.22 -5.05 11.16
CA HIS A 150 5.80 -3.73 11.63
C HIS A 150 4.51 -3.81 12.44
N LEU A 151 3.57 -4.64 12.01
CA LEU A 151 2.32 -4.79 12.74
C LEU A 151 2.50 -5.58 14.04
N GLU A 152 3.41 -6.55 14.08
CA GLU A 152 3.83 -7.20 15.33
C GLU A 152 4.41 -6.19 16.31
N LEU A 153 5.26 -5.26 15.84
CA LEU A 153 5.76 -4.17 16.67
C LEU A 153 4.63 -3.28 17.20
N ALA A 154 3.66 -2.91 16.35
CA ALA A 154 2.51 -2.11 16.79
C ALA A 154 1.70 -2.82 17.88
N ARG A 155 1.50 -4.13 17.77
CA ARG A 155 0.83 -4.98 18.76
C ARG A 155 1.61 -5.00 20.08
N ASP A 156 2.93 -5.24 20.02
CA ASP A 156 3.80 -5.27 21.20
C ASP A 156 3.81 -3.92 21.94
N VAL A 157 3.85 -2.81 21.18
CA VAL A 157 3.81 -1.46 21.72
C VAL A 157 2.46 -1.17 22.39
N ALA A 158 1.34 -1.54 21.75
CA ALA A 158 0.01 -1.39 22.33
C ALA A 158 -0.15 -2.19 23.61
N GLN A 159 0.25 -3.46 23.63
CA GLN A 159 0.19 -4.33 24.82
C GLN A 159 1.06 -3.77 25.97
N ARG A 160 2.26 -3.31 25.65
CA ARG A 160 3.20 -2.74 26.62
C ARG A 160 2.68 -1.43 27.21
N PHE A 161 2.07 -0.58 26.37
CA PHE A 161 1.41 0.64 26.82
C PHE A 161 0.25 0.32 27.76
N ASN A 162 -0.68 -0.55 27.31
CA ASN A 162 -1.85 -0.96 28.08
C ASN A 162 -1.46 -1.59 29.44
N ALA A 163 -0.44 -2.44 29.46
CA ALA A 163 0.04 -3.05 30.68
C ALA A 163 0.64 -2.04 31.68
N ARG A 164 1.24 -0.95 31.18
CA ARG A 164 1.90 0.04 32.02
C ARG A 164 0.97 1.16 32.49
N PHE A 165 0.06 1.60 31.63
CA PHE A 165 -0.76 2.80 31.82
C PHE A 165 -2.27 2.53 31.88
N GLY A 166 -2.70 1.28 31.64
CA GLY A 166 -4.10 0.88 31.57
C GLY A 166 -4.61 0.83 30.14
N ASP A 167 -5.72 0.08 29.95
CA ASP A 167 -6.32 -0.21 28.65
C ASP A 167 -6.64 1.09 27.86
N THR A 168 -5.88 1.33 26.81
CA THR A 168 -5.94 2.54 26.00
C THR A 168 -6.08 2.21 24.50
N PHE A 169 -5.27 1.26 24.03
CA PHE A 169 -5.22 0.89 22.62
C PHE A 169 -5.86 -0.47 22.36
N VAL A 170 -6.64 -0.57 21.30
CA VAL A 170 -7.01 -1.85 20.71
C VAL A 170 -5.75 -2.50 20.12
N VAL A 171 -5.53 -3.77 20.42
CA VAL A 171 -4.42 -4.53 19.84
C VAL A 171 -4.84 -5.00 18.44
N PRO A 172 -4.29 -4.43 17.36
CA PRO A 172 -4.80 -4.67 16.02
C PRO A 172 -4.53 -6.10 15.56
N GLU A 173 -5.42 -6.64 14.73
CA GLU A 173 -5.19 -7.90 14.03
C GLU A 173 -4.65 -7.65 12.63
N HIS A 174 -3.66 -8.43 12.22
CA HIS A 174 -3.20 -8.40 10.85
C HIS A 174 -4.12 -9.24 9.96
N ARG A 175 -4.51 -8.67 8.82
CA ARG A 175 -5.16 -9.43 7.77
C ARG A 175 -4.26 -9.43 6.54
N ILE A 176 -3.71 -10.62 6.24
CA ILE A 176 -3.07 -10.84 4.94
C ILE A 176 -4.22 -11.24 4.01
N PRO A 177 -4.51 -10.44 2.97
CA PRO A 177 -5.55 -10.81 2.02
C PRO A 177 -5.22 -12.17 1.40
N SER A 178 -6.18 -13.10 1.48
CA SER A 178 -6.04 -14.45 0.90
C SER A 178 -6.00 -14.42 -0.64
N VAL A 179 -6.44 -13.32 -1.25
CA VAL A 179 -6.54 -13.13 -2.69
C VAL A 179 -5.84 -11.82 -3.05
N GLY A 180 -4.55 -11.89 -3.16
CA GLY A 180 -3.74 -10.89 -3.84
C GLY A 180 -2.64 -11.65 -4.55
N ALA A 181 -2.83 -11.94 -5.83
CA ALA A 181 -1.75 -12.51 -6.63
C ALA A 181 -0.52 -11.60 -6.46
N ARG A 182 0.58 -12.18 -6.05
CA ARG A 182 1.85 -11.47 -5.98
C ARG A 182 2.32 -11.23 -7.41
N ILE A 183 1.98 -10.07 -7.96
CA ILE A 183 2.35 -9.72 -9.33
C ILE A 183 3.86 -9.53 -9.40
N MET A 184 4.51 -10.31 -10.26
CA MET A 184 5.95 -10.29 -10.45
C MET A 184 6.34 -9.34 -11.59
N ASP A 185 7.60 -8.92 -11.60
CA ASP A 185 8.18 -8.12 -12.68
C ASP A 185 8.14 -8.91 -14.00
N LEU A 186 7.80 -8.25 -15.11
CA LEU A 186 7.66 -8.92 -16.40
C LEU A 186 8.99 -9.29 -17.04
N GLN A 187 10.09 -8.66 -16.63
CA GLN A 187 11.43 -8.95 -17.16
C GLN A 187 12.24 -9.83 -16.21
N ASP A 188 11.94 -9.79 -14.90
CA ASP A 188 12.55 -10.66 -13.90
C ASP A 188 11.45 -11.25 -12.99
N PRO A 189 10.77 -12.32 -13.43
CA PRO A 189 9.65 -12.91 -12.71
C PRO A 189 10.03 -13.59 -11.38
N ALA A 190 11.29 -13.57 -10.98
CA ALA A 190 11.73 -13.93 -9.64
C ALA A 190 11.55 -12.77 -8.64
N LYS A 191 11.45 -11.53 -9.12
CA LYS A 191 11.25 -10.33 -8.31
C LYS A 191 9.80 -9.86 -8.37
N LYS A 192 9.30 -9.30 -7.24
CA LYS A 192 7.99 -8.64 -7.21
C LYS A 192 8.02 -7.37 -8.05
N MET A 193 6.95 -7.09 -8.81
CA MET A 193 6.78 -5.81 -9.49
C MET A 193 6.89 -4.66 -8.47
N SER A 194 7.77 -3.70 -8.75
CA SER A 194 8.11 -2.62 -7.82
C SER A 194 8.25 -1.28 -8.54
N THR A 195 7.89 -0.21 -7.86
CA THR A 195 8.12 1.18 -8.34
C THR A 195 9.60 1.54 -8.45
N THR A 196 10.48 0.79 -7.76
CA THR A 196 11.94 0.97 -7.75
C THR A 196 12.67 -0.05 -8.62
N ALA A 197 11.97 -0.73 -9.55
CA ALA A 197 12.57 -1.68 -10.47
C ALA A 197 13.65 -1.00 -11.34
N GLU A 198 14.71 -1.74 -11.63
CA GLU A 198 15.84 -1.25 -12.46
C GLU A 198 15.41 -0.96 -13.91
N SER A 199 14.41 -1.66 -14.40
CA SER A 199 13.87 -1.52 -15.76
C SER A 199 12.39 -1.18 -15.77
N ASP A 200 12.01 -0.12 -16.47
CA ASP A 200 10.59 0.23 -16.68
C ASP A 200 9.84 -0.81 -17.54
N ALA A 201 10.56 -1.62 -18.33
CA ALA A 201 9.95 -2.65 -19.16
C ALA A 201 9.29 -3.79 -18.36
N GLY A 202 9.74 -4.01 -17.11
CA GLY A 202 9.18 -5.02 -16.19
C GLY A 202 7.95 -4.57 -15.41
N VAL A 203 7.62 -3.27 -15.45
CA VAL A 203 6.60 -2.66 -14.59
C VAL A 203 5.46 -2.08 -15.42
N ILE A 204 4.24 -2.58 -15.25
CA ILE A 204 3.03 -1.98 -15.83
C ILE A 204 2.53 -0.91 -14.86
N ARG A 205 2.60 0.37 -15.25
CA ARG A 205 2.04 1.47 -14.45
C ARG A 205 0.55 1.59 -14.71
N VAL A 206 -0.20 2.02 -13.71
CA VAL A 206 -1.68 2.18 -13.81
C VAL A 206 -2.05 3.17 -14.91
N LEU A 207 -1.21 4.17 -15.14
CA LEU A 207 -1.42 5.26 -16.10
C LEU A 207 -0.63 5.08 -17.42
N ASP A 208 -0.04 3.91 -17.66
CA ASP A 208 0.65 3.65 -18.92
C ASP A 208 -0.33 3.75 -20.12
N ASP A 209 0.14 4.31 -21.23
CA ASP A 209 -0.57 4.27 -22.50
C ASP A 209 -0.85 2.81 -22.91
N PRO A 210 -2.04 2.50 -23.50
CA PRO A 210 -2.39 1.15 -23.92
C PRO A 210 -1.33 0.45 -24.77
N LYS A 211 -0.69 1.16 -25.70
CA LYS A 211 0.37 0.61 -26.55
C LYS A 211 1.64 0.26 -25.75
N ILE A 212 1.92 1.03 -24.67
CA ILE A 212 3.03 0.74 -23.75
C ILE A 212 2.73 -0.53 -22.98
N VAL A 213 1.51 -0.66 -22.43
CA VAL A 213 1.06 -1.87 -21.73
C VAL A 213 1.17 -3.09 -22.63
N GLU A 214 0.62 -3.02 -23.85
CA GLU A 214 0.72 -4.11 -24.82
C GLU A 214 2.16 -4.51 -25.11
N LYS A 215 3.03 -3.53 -25.34
CA LYS A 215 4.45 -3.77 -25.60
C LYS A 215 5.12 -4.47 -24.42
N LYS A 216 4.88 -4.00 -23.17
CA LYS A 216 5.44 -4.58 -21.95
C LYS A 216 5.00 -6.04 -21.76
N VAL A 217 3.70 -6.33 -21.91
CA VAL A 217 3.16 -7.69 -21.74
C VAL A 217 3.69 -8.62 -22.85
N LYS A 218 3.66 -8.18 -24.11
CA LYS A 218 4.15 -8.98 -25.24
C LYS A 218 5.64 -9.29 -25.13
N SER A 219 6.44 -8.39 -24.53
CA SER A 219 7.88 -8.58 -24.28
C SER A 219 8.21 -9.24 -22.96
N ALA A 220 7.22 -9.62 -22.15
CA ALA A 220 7.46 -10.30 -20.87
C ALA A 220 8.33 -11.56 -21.06
N VAL A 221 9.29 -11.75 -20.16
CA VAL A 221 10.21 -12.90 -20.20
C VAL A 221 9.43 -14.18 -19.88
N THR A 222 9.60 -15.18 -20.72
CA THR A 222 9.02 -16.51 -20.57
C THR A 222 10.07 -17.57 -20.91
N ASP A 223 9.86 -18.80 -20.49
CA ASP A 223 10.70 -19.94 -20.88
C ASP A 223 10.62 -20.22 -22.40
N SER A 224 11.43 -21.17 -22.88
CA SER A 224 11.50 -21.60 -24.28
C SER A 224 10.42 -22.61 -24.68
N GLY A 225 9.50 -22.94 -23.79
CA GLY A 225 8.40 -23.88 -24.05
C GLY A 225 7.23 -23.25 -24.80
N SER A 226 6.11 -23.98 -24.82
CA SER A 226 4.85 -23.50 -25.45
C SER A 226 3.62 -23.72 -24.57
N GLU A 227 3.72 -24.53 -23.51
CA GLU A 227 2.60 -24.90 -22.65
C GLU A 227 2.28 -23.80 -21.66
N ILE A 228 1.00 -23.43 -21.62
CA ILE A 228 0.48 -22.37 -20.71
C ILE A 228 -0.03 -23.06 -19.44
N VAL A 229 0.93 -23.38 -18.55
CA VAL A 229 0.66 -24.02 -17.26
C VAL A 229 1.50 -23.38 -16.16
N ARG A 230 0.94 -23.30 -14.96
CA ARG A 230 1.66 -22.81 -13.78
C ARG A 230 2.68 -23.85 -13.32
N SER A 231 3.93 -23.44 -13.25
CA SER A 231 5.02 -24.30 -12.79
C SER A 231 6.14 -23.45 -12.17
N PRO A 232 6.84 -23.96 -11.14
CA PRO A 232 8.05 -23.31 -10.63
C PRO A 232 9.12 -23.08 -11.72
N ASP A 233 9.16 -23.93 -12.73
CA ASP A 233 10.12 -23.82 -13.84
C ASP A 233 9.67 -22.83 -14.94
N LYS A 234 8.44 -22.29 -14.82
CA LYS A 234 7.81 -21.34 -15.77
C LYS A 234 7.36 -20.06 -15.08
N PRO A 235 8.22 -19.34 -14.33
CA PRO A 235 7.80 -18.23 -13.50
C PRO A 235 7.14 -17.08 -14.30
N GLY A 236 7.60 -16.83 -15.53
CA GLY A 236 7.04 -15.78 -16.39
C GLY A 236 5.61 -16.10 -16.86
N ILE A 237 5.37 -17.34 -17.31
CA ILE A 237 4.02 -17.80 -17.71
C ILE A 237 3.12 -17.86 -16.49
N THR A 238 3.59 -18.37 -15.36
CA THR A 238 2.86 -18.40 -14.08
C THR A 238 2.38 -16.99 -13.70
N ASN A 239 3.25 -15.98 -13.77
CA ASN A 239 2.89 -14.59 -13.50
C ASN A 239 1.79 -14.05 -14.44
N LEU A 240 1.87 -14.35 -15.73
CA LEU A 240 0.85 -13.91 -16.70
C LEU A 240 -0.50 -14.63 -16.48
N ILE A 241 -0.49 -15.91 -16.14
CA ILE A 241 -1.71 -16.65 -15.74
C ILE A 241 -2.32 -16.03 -14.49
N ASP A 242 -1.51 -15.74 -13.46
CA ASP A 242 -1.98 -15.15 -12.21
C ASP A 242 -2.56 -13.75 -12.43
N ILE A 243 -1.94 -12.91 -13.27
CA ILE A 243 -2.47 -11.59 -13.67
C ILE A 243 -3.85 -11.75 -14.30
N LEU A 244 -3.98 -12.62 -15.31
CA LEU A 244 -5.23 -12.80 -16.03
C LEU A 244 -6.33 -13.39 -15.15
N ALA A 245 -6.00 -14.37 -14.33
CA ALA A 245 -6.91 -15.01 -13.39
C ALA A 245 -7.50 -14.00 -12.39
N VAL A 246 -6.66 -13.14 -11.82
CA VAL A 246 -7.10 -12.11 -10.88
C VAL A 246 -7.95 -11.03 -11.55
N ILE A 247 -7.58 -10.59 -12.75
CA ILE A 247 -8.37 -9.59 -13.50
C ILE A 247 -9.76 -10.13 -13.81
N ARG A 248 -9.87 -11.38 -14.24
CA ARG A 248 -11.14 -12.04 -14.56
C ARG A 248 -11.91 -12.56 -13.36
N GLY A 249 -11.28 -12.65 -12.18
CA GLY A 249 -11.89 -13.21 -10.97
C GLY A 249 -12.14 -14.71 -11.07
N VAL A 250 -11.26 -15.45 -11.74
CA VAL A 250 -11.34 -16.90 -11.92
C VAL A 250 -10.12 -17.62 -11.33
N GLU A 251 -10.24 -18.94 -11.13
CA GLU A 251 -9.10 -19.74 -10.70
C GLU A 251 -8.05 -19.86 -11.82
N PRO A 252 -6.75 -19.87 -11.51
CA PRO A 252 -5.69 -20.02 -12.49
C PRO A 252 -5.84 -21.22 -13.42
N SER A 253 -6.37 -22.33 -12.91
CA SER A 253 -6.64 -23.55 -13.70
C SER A 253 -7.66 -23.33 -14.83
N ALA A 254 -8.58 -22.37 -14.70
CA ALA A 254 -9.51 -22.04 -15.77
C ALA A 254 -8.77 -21.35 -16.94
N ILE A 255 -7.78 -20.50 -16.63
CA ILE A 255 -6.93 -19.88 -17.66
C ILE A 255 -6.06 -20.94 -18.36
N GLU A 256 -5.45 -21.86 -17.60
CA GLU A 256 -4.66 -22.96 -18.18
C GLU A 256 -5.49 -23.80 -19.15
N SER A 257 -6.73 -24.12 -18.77
CA SER A 257 -7.64 -24.91 -19.61
C SER A 257 -8.12 -24.16 -20.86
N GLU A 258 -8.39 -22.85 -20.75
CA GLU A 258 -8.82 -22.02 -21.89
C GLU A 258 -7.73 -21.88 -22.94
N PHE A 259 -6.48 -21.78 -22.51
CA PHE A 259 -5.34 -21.60 -23.41
C PHE A 259 -4.56 -22.88 -23.70
N ASP A 260 -5.12 -24.05 -23.37
CA ASP A 260 -4.49 -25.33 -23.72
C ASP A 260 -4.30 -25.44 -25.22
N GLY A 261 -3.10 -25.81 -25.64
CA GLY A 261 -2.70 -25.88 -27.06
C GLY A 261 -2.45 -24.54 -27.73
N SER A 262 -2.62 -23.41 -27.05
CA SER A 262 -2.27 -22.07 -27.55
C SER A 262 -0.77 -21.81 -27.43
N GLY A 263 -0.22 -20.97 -28.34
CA GLY A 263 1.16 -20.51 -28.22
C GLY A 263 1.31 -19.27 -27.31
N TYR A 264 2.51 -19.05 -26.77
CA TYR A 264 2.81 -17.91 -25.89
C TYR A 264 2.47 -16.55 -26.52
N GLY A 265 2.64 -16.38 -27.82
CA GLY A 265 2.30 -15.13 -28.51
C GLY A 265 0.81 -14.81 -28.47
N GLN A 266 -0.05 -15.80 -28.67
CA GLN A 266 -1.50 -15.65 -28.58
C GLN A 266 -1.91 -15.37 -27.12
N PHE A 267 -1.38 -16.11 -26.17
CA PHE A 267 -1.65 -15.91 -24.76
C PHE A 267 -1.24 -14.52 -24.26
N LYS A 268 0.00 -14.07 -24.56
CA LYS A 268 0.45 -12.72 -24.22
C LYS A 268 -0.42 -11.61 -24.82
N THR A 269 -0.95 -11.83 -26.04
CA THR A 269 -1.86 -10.88 -26.66
C THR A 269 -3.17 -10.78 -25.89
N ALA A 270 -3.76 -11.92 -25.51
CA ALA A 270 -4.98 -11.94 -24.70
C ALA A 270 -4.77 -11.30 -23.32
N VAL A 271 -3.64 -11.60 -22.63
CA VAL A 271 -3.29 -10.95 -21.38
C VAL A 271 -3.15 -9.44 -21.54
N ALA A 272 -2.50 -8.97 -22.62
CA ALA A 272 -2.32 -7.55 -22.89
C ALA A 272 -3.66 -6.83 -23.09
N GLU A 273 -4.56 -7.39 -23.86
CA GLU A 273 -5.90 -6.85 -24.10
C GLU A 273 -6.70 -6.72 -22.80
N GLU A 274 -6.70 -7.74 -21.96
CA GLU A 274 -7.40 -7.73 -20.67
C GLU A 274 -6.79 -6.73 -19.69
N VAL A 275 -5.45 -6.63 -19.60
CA VAL A 275 -4.80 -5.64 -18.75
C VAL A 275 -5.12 -4.22 -19.21
N VAL A 276 -5.10 -3.96 -20.53
CA VAL A 276 -5.48 -2.65 -21.09
C VAL A 276 -6.93 -2.32 -20.74
N ALA A 277 -7.86 -3.27 -20.93
CA ALA A 277 -9.27 -3.09 -20.61
C ALA A 277 -9.50 -2.87 -19.12
N TYR A 278 -8.76 -3.58 -18.26
CA TYR A 278 -8.83 -3.43 -16.79
C TYR A 278 -8.36 -2.06 -16.30
N LEU A 279 -7.31 -1.51 -16.92
CA LEU A 279 -6.74 -0.21 -16.55
C LEU A 279 -7.51 0.97 -17.16
N ALA A 280 -8.21 0.78 -18.29
CA ALA A 280 -8.87 1.86 -19.02
C ALA A 280 -9.81 2.71 -18.14
N PRO A 281 -10.77 2.14 -17.38
CA PRO A 281 -11.70 2.94 -16.58
C PRO A 281 -11.01 3.71 -15.44
N VAL A 282 -9.90 3.18 -14.91
CA VAL A 282 -9.13 3.88 -13.89
C VAL A 282 -8.39 5.07 -14.50
N ARG A 283 -7.77 4.88 -15.66
CA ARG A 283 -7.08 5.95 -16.38
C ARG A 283 -8.03 7.07 -16.79
N GLU A 284 -9.18 6.74 -17.40
CA GLU A 284 -10.18 7.73 -17.83
C GLU A 284 -10.69 8.57 -16.65
N ARG A 285 -11.00 7.94 -15.52
CA ARG A 285 -11.41 8.67 -14.30
C ARG A 285 -10.28 9.50 -13.70
N TYR A 286 -9.05 9.00 -13.72
CA TYR A 286 -7.88 9.76 -13.28
C TYR A 286 -7.68 11.01 -14.12
N GLU A 287 -7.73 10.90 -15.45
CA GLU A 287 -7.60 12.04 -16.37
C GLU A 287 -8.66 13.11 -16.15
N ALA A 288 -9.87 12.71 -15.74
CA ALA A 288 -10.94 13.64 -15.38
C ALA A 288 -10.75 14.29 -14.00
N LEU A 289 -10.24 13.54 -13.01
CA LEU A 289 -10.10 14.00 -11.61
C LEU A 289 -8.82 14.80 -11.38
N ARG A 290 -7.70 14.37 -11.94
CA ARG A 290 -6.37 14.91 -11.61
C ARG A 290 -6.19 16.41 -11.87
N PRO A 291 -6.77 17.01 -12.94
CA PRO A 291 -6.66 18.45 -13.18
C PRO A 291 -7.35 19.32 -12.12
N ASP A 292 -8.34 18.80 -11.42
CA ASP A 292 -9.04 19.53 -10.36
C ASP A 292 -8.37 19.34 -8.98
N GLU A 293 -7.20 19.96 -8.83
CA GLU A 293 -6.42 19.87 -7.59
C GLU A 293 -7.19 20.47 -6.39
N ALA A 294 -8.03 21.47 -6.61
CA ALA A 294 -8.84 22.08 -5.55
C ALA A 294 -9.83 21.07 -4.98
N HIS A 295 -10.47 20.28 -5.83
CA HIS A 295 -11.36 19.19 -5.43
C HIS A 295 -10.63 18.09 -4.67
N LEU A 296 -9.44 17.66 -5.16
CA LEU A 296 -8.62 16.67 -4.47
C LEU A 296 -8.19 17.15 -3.07
N HIS A 297 -7.76 18.40 -2.97
CA HIS A 297 -7.43 18.99 -1.67
C HIS A 297 -8.63 19.05 -0.73
N ALA A 298 -9.81 19.40 -1.23
CA ALA A 298 -11.04 19.44 -0.42
C ALA A 298 -11.40 18.05 0.13
N ILE A 299 -11.30 17.01 -0.68
CA ILE A 299 -11.52 15.62 -0.24
C ILE A 299 -10.54 15.22 0.86
N LEU A 300 -9.23 15.46 0.64
CA LEU A 300 -8.20 15.11 1.62
C LEU A 300 -8.36 15.88 2.93
N HIS A 301 -8.74 17.17 2.85
CA HIS A 301 -8.99 18.01 4.02
C HIS A 301 -10.21 17.52 4.82
N ALA A 302 -11.34 17.26 4.16
CA ALA A 302 -12.53 16.71 4.81
C ALA A 302 -12.25 15.35 5.47
N GLY A 303 -11.43 14.50 4.82
CA GLY A 303 -10.94 13.26 5.40
C GLY A 303 -10.06 13.48 6.62
N ALA A 304 -9.17 14.49 6.57
CA ALA A 304 -8.28 14.82 7.67
C ALA A 304 -9.06 15.35 8.90
N GLU A 305 -10.13 16.14 8.72
CA GLU A 305 -10.99 16.57 9.82
C GLU A 305 -11.66 15.38 10.54
N LYS A 306 -12.18 14.40 9.77
CA LYS A 306 -12.74 13.16 10.33
C LYS A 306 -11.68 12.34 11.05
N ALA A 307 -10.50 12.17 10.44
CA ALA A 307 -9.38 11.42 11.00
C ALA A 307 -8.84 12.09 12.29
N HIS A 308 -8.68 13.43 12.27
CA HIS A 308 -8.29 14.22 13.44
C HIS A 308 -9.23 14.00 14.62
N ALA A 309 -10.54 14.08 14.40
CA ALA A 309 -11.52 13.90 15.48
C ALA A 309 -11.34 12.56 16.20
N ILE A 310 -11.13 11.46 15.45
CA ILE A 310 -10.92 10.12 16.00
C ILE A 310 -9.56 10.03 16.72
N ALA A 311 -8.49 10.47 16.06
CA ALA A 311 -7.13 10.37 16.57
C ALA A 311 -6.93 11.24 17.83
N HIS A 312 -7.55 12.42 17.86
CA HIS A 312 -7.49 13.35 19.00
C HIS A 312 -8.01 12.72 20.28
N GLU A 313 -9.15 12.05 20.23
CA GLU A 313 -9.72 11.34 21.39
C GLU A 313 -8.75 10.29 21.94
N THR A 314 -8.15 9.48 21.05
CA THR A 314 -7.20 8.43 21.44
C THR A 314 -5.92 9.02 22.05
N VAL A 315 -5.37 10.07 21.42
CA VAL A 315 -4.15 10.74 21.91
C VAL A 315 -4.41 11.45 23.23
N ALA A 316 -5.56 12.08 23.40
CA ALA A 316 -5.94 12.72 24.67
C ALA A 316 -5.96 11.70 25.83
N VAL A 317 -6.57 10.52 25.62
CA VAL A 317 -6.57 9.43 26.60
C VAL A 317 -5.15 8.95 26.89
N ALA A 318 -4.33 8.76 25.85
CA ALA A 318 -2.95 8.32 26.02
C ALA A 318 -2.12 9.32 26.83
N ARG A 319 -2.29 10.62 26.58
CA ARG A 319 -1.63 11.70 27.35
C ARG A 319 -2.04 11.70 28.81
N ASP A 320 -3.34 11.65 29.08
CA ASP A 320 -3.88 11.63 30.44
C ASP A 320 -3.33 10.44 31.23
N ARG A 321 -3.34 9.24 30.63
CA ARG A 321 -2.80 8.02 31.22
C ARG A 321 -1.30 8.09 31.52
N MET A 322 -0.53 8.78 30.67
CA MET A 322 0.90 9.01 30.88
C MET A 322 1.20 10.18 31.82
N GLY A 323 0.20 10.97 32.21
CA GLY A 323 0.37 12.18 33.04
C GLY A 323 1.03 13.33 32.27
N VAL A 324 0.84 13.41 30.96
CA VAL A 324 1.40 14.45 30.07
C VAL A 324 0.37 15.52 29.79
N GLY A 325 0.64 16.76 30.18
CA GLY A 325 -0.26 17.88 30.03
C GLY A 325 -1.19 18.09 31.24
N PRO A 326 -2.16 19.02 31.17
CA PRO A 326 -3.15 19.18 32.23
C PRO A 326 -4.09 17.96 32.25
N PRO A 327 -4.61 17.60 33.45
CA PRO A 327 -5.61 16.54 33.55
C PRO A 327 -6.86 16.94 32.73
N SER A 328 -7.44 15.95 32.04
CA SER A 328 -8.66 16.08 31.23
C SER A 328 -9.89 16.25 32.09
#